data_5810c0baa99d923e3a452586b05001a0
#
_entry.id   5810c0baa99d923e3a452586b05001a0
#
_cell.length_a   1.000
_cell.length_b   1.000
_cell.length_c   1.000
_cell.angle_alpha   90.00
_cell.angle_beta   90.00
_cell.angle_gamma   90.00
#
_symmetry.space_group_name_H-M   'P 1'
#
loop_
_entity.id
_entity.type
_entity.pdbx_description
1 polymer ?
#
loop_
_entity_poly.entity_id
_entity_poly.type
_entity_poly.pdbx_seq_one_letter_code
_entity_poly.pdbx_strand_id
1 'polypeptide(L)'
;IPYAFNTHLPGDIVVTGAMEVHDGFNAIGSCVKKEYTYLIYNSPIKDPFYVNRAWFYPKHLDEAVMQRAAQQFVGTHDFAAVRSVGTEVKSTVRTVYHYEVERDGDLISLRVCANGFLYNMARAMAGTVVYAAEGKFPPEEVANILANGDRKAAGPTVPPGGLYMTQLWYDDGEAVFHVG
;
A
#
# COMPACT_ATOMS: atom_id res chain seq x y z
N ILE A 1 13.62 -26.98 5.87
CA ILE A 1 14.23 -25.65 5.66
C ILE A 1 13.67 -24.62 6.67
N PRO A 2 12.35 -24.36 6.82
CA PRO A 2 11.83 -23.34 7.74
C PRO A 2 12.32 -23.49 9.19
N TYR A 3 12.26 -24.71 9.75
CA TYR A 3 12.70 -24.97 11.13
C TYR A 3 14.16 -24.59 11.37
N ALA A 4 15.07 -24.92 10.45
CA ALA A 4 16.49 -24.59 10.60
C ALA A 4 16.74 -23.09 10.53
N PHE A 5 16.05 -22.35 9.64
CA PHE A 5 16.17 -20.91 9.56
C PHE A 5 15.62 -20.22 10.82
N ASN A 6 14.46 -20.64 11.28
CA ASN A 6 13.77 -19.99 12.43
C ASN A 6 14.52 -20.15 13.75
N THR A 7 15.45 -21.09 13.88
CA THR A 7 16.32 -21.21 15.06
C THR A 7 17.39 -20.11 15.13
N HIS A 8 17.67 -19.41 14.03
CA HIS A 8 18.72 -18.39 13.93
C HIS A 8 18.16 -16.98 13.63
N LEU A 9 16.88 -16.86 13.34
CA LEU A 9 16.24 -15.58 13.03
C LEU A 9 15.83 -14.84 14.32
N PRO A 10 15.83 -13.49 14.31
CA PRO A 10 15.28 -12.71 15.42
C PRO A 10 13.76 -12.94 15.53
N GLY A 11 13.19 -12.63 16.69
CA GLY A 11 11.78 -12.95 17.01
C GLY A 11 10.71 -12.24 16.17
N ASP A 12 11.10 -11.26 15.38
CA ASP A 12 10.23 -10.50 14.46
C ASP A 12 10.34 -10.97 12.98
N ILE A 13 11.12 -12.03 12.72
CA ILE A 13 11.26 -12.65 11.39
C ILE A 13 10.95 -14.14 11.48
N VAL A 14 10.01 -14.63 10.66
CA VAL A 14 9.62 -16.04 10.62
C VAL A 14 9.57 -16.52 9.16
N VAL A 15 10.23 -17.64 8.87
CA VAL A 15 10.10 -18.38 7.61
C VAL A 15 8.96 -19.37 7.76
N THR A 16 7.87 -19.19 7.02
CA THR A 16 6.67 -20.04 7.07
C THR A 16 6.72 -21.18 6.04
N GLY A 17 7.44 -20.97 4.93
CA GLY A 17 7.55 -21.95 3.85
C GLY A 17 8.83 -21.80 3.05
N ALA A 18 9.15 -22.79 2.25
CA ALA A 18 10.23 -22.77 1.28
C ALA A 18 9.86 -23.67 0.11
N MET A 19 10.23 -23.25 -1.11
CA MET A 19 10.03 -24.04 -2.32
C MET A 19 11.26 -23.95 -3.22
N GLU A 20 11.47 -24.96 -4.02
CA GLU A 20 12.47 -24.93 -5.09
C GLU A 20 11.88 -24.21 -6.31
N VAL A 21 12.67 -23.38 -6.95
CA VAL A 21 12.27 -22.60 -8.14
C VAL A 21 13.29 -22.80 -9.25
N HIS A 22 12.95 -22.48 -10.50
CA HIS A 22 13.87 -22.58 -11.63
C HIS A 22 15.03 -21.57 -11.54
N ASP A 23 16.15 -21.84 -12.18
CA ASP A 23 17.39 -21.05 -12.09
C ASP A 23 17.25 -19.57 -12.50
N GLY A 24 16.27 -19.26 -13.36
CA GLY A 24 15.98 -17.88 -13.80
C GLY A 24 15.11 -17.08 -12.86
N PHE A 25 14.60 -17.67 -11.77
CA PHE A 25 13.71 -16.99 -10.83
C PHE A 25 14.46 -15.92 -10.02
N ASN A 26 13.84 -14.75 -9.94
CA ASN A 26 14.30 -13.65 -9.09
C ASN A 26 13.12 -13.09 -8.30
N ALA A 27 13.17 -13.14 -6.97
CA ALA A 27 12.08 -12.75 -6.08
C ALA A 27 11.58 -11.29 -6.28
N ILE A 28 12.43 -10.40 -6.81
CA ILE A 28 12.06 -9.02 -7.12
C ILE A 28 11.61 -8.89 -8.59
N GLY A 29 12.40 -9.46 -9.51
CA GLY A 29 12.22 -9.29 -10.96
C GLY A 29 11.09 -10.13 -11.54
N SER A 30 10.86 -11.34 -11.00
CA SER A 30 9.79 -12.25 -11.45
C SER A 30 8.42 -11.91 -10.86
N CYS A 31 8.34 -10.94 -9.94
CA CYS A 31 7.08 -10.55 -9.33
C CYS A 31 6.24 -9.72 -10.32
N VAL A 32 5.07 -10.22 -10.68
CA VAL A 32 4.17 -9.60 -11.66
C VAL A 32 3.12 -8.67 -11.03
N LYS A 33 2.82 -8.89 -9.75
CA LYS A 33 1.78 -8.14 -9.03
C LYS A 33 2.08 -8.11 -7.54
N LYS A 34 1.80 -6.98 -6.88
CA LYS A 34 2.04 -6.75 -5.45
C LYS A 34 0.81 -6.12 -4.83
N GLU A 35 0.54 -6.51 -3.58
CA GLU A 35 -0.48 -5.87 -2.76
C GLU A 35 0.15 -5.28 -1.50
N TYR A 36 -0.28 -4.08 -1.17
CA TYR A 36 0.00 -3.42 0.10
C TYR A 36 -1.29 -3.13 0.83
N THR A 37 -1.26 -3.32 2.14
CA THR A 37 -2.29 -2.85 3.07
C THR A 37 -1.71 -1.73 3.93
N TYR A 38 -2.41 -0.61 4.01
CA TYR A 38 -2.07 0.47 4.92
C TYR A 38 -3.12 0.56 6.02
N LEU A 39 -2.68 0.49 7.29
CA LEU A 39 -3.55 0.51 8.45
C LEU A 39 -3.57 1.89 9.10
N ILE A 40 -4.79 2.38 9.38
CA ILE A 40 -5.06 3.61 10.13
C ILE A 40 -5.84 3.24 11.38
N TYR A 41 -5.33 3.61 12.56
CA TYR A 41 -6.07 3.54 13.81
C TYR A 41 -6.81 4.87 14.00
N ASN A 42 -8.12 4.85 13.68
CA ASN A 42 -8.98 6.02 13.61
C ASN A 42 -9.85 6.14 14.86
N SER A 43 -9.28 6.66 15.93
CA SER A 43 -9.91 6.79 17.25
C SER A 43 -9.48 8.09 17.91
N PRO A 44 -10.34 8.75 18.73
CA PRO A 44 -9.96 9.96 19.47
C PRO A 44 -8.78 9.73 20.43
N ILE A 45 -8.60 8.51 20.92
CA ILE A 45 -7.59 8.15 21.93
C ILE A 45 -6.64 7.11 21.33
N LYS A 46 -5.33 7.28 21.57
CA LYS A 46 -4.30 6.33 21.15
C LYS A 46 -4.44 5.00 21.88
N ASP A 47 -4.19 3.92 21.17
CA ASP A 47 -3.99 2.59 21.75
C ASP A 47 -2.51 2.20 21.59
N PRO A 48 -1.79 1.86 22.68
CA PRO A 48 -0.39 1.49 22.64
C PRO A 48 -0.11 0.21 21.84
N PHE A 49 -1.10 -0.68 21.65
CA PHE A 49 -0.94 -1.88 20.82
C PHE A 49 -0.78 -1.60 19.33
N TYR A 50 -1.19 -0.41 18.86
CA TYR A 50 -1.04 0.01 17.46
C TYR A 50 0.19 0.90 17.19
N VAL A 51 1.01 1.15 18.22
CA VAL A 51 2.27 1.92 18.03
C VAL A 51 3.18 1.19 17.03
N ASN A 52 3.60 1.90 15.97
CA ASN A 52 4.37 1.37 14.82
C ASN A 52 3.67 0.25 14.02
N ARG A 53 2.37 0.03 14.25
CA ARG A 53 1.58 -0.98 13.53
C ARG A 53 0.42 -0.39 12.73
N ALA A 54 -0.04 0.81 13.11
CA ALA A 54 -1.03 1.60 12.35
C ALA A 54 -0.73 3.09 12.50
N TRP A 55 -1.18 3.88 11.54
CA TRP A 55 -1.13 5.33 11.65
C TRP A 55 -2.26 5.81 12.55
N PHE A 56 -1.93 6.35 13.71
CA PHE A 56 -2.93 6.96 14.58
C PHE A 56 -3.50 8.24 13.97
N TYR A 57 -4.82 8.29 13.82
CA TYR A 57 -5.54 9.43 13.26
C TYR A 57 -6.75 9.79 14.13
N PRO A 58 -6.74 10.94 14.87
CA PRO A 58 -7.75 11.22 15.90
C PRO A 58 -9.09 11.75 15.37
N LYS A 59 -9.12 12.33 14.16
CA LYS A 59 -10.36 12.84 13.57
C LYS A 59 -11.08 11.71 12.84
N HIS A 60 -12.41 11.67 12.98
CA HIS A 60 -13.20 10.71 12.23
C HIS A 60 -12.98 10.84 10.73
N LEU A 61 -12.77 9.72 10.06
CA LEU A 61 -12.65 9.59 8.61
C LEU A 61 -13.87 8.82 8.09
N ASP A 62 -14.52 9.35 7.07
CA ASP A 62 -15.64 8.67 6.39
C ASP A 62 -15.08 7.68 5.36
N GLU A 63 -15.27 6.39 5.61
CA GLU A 63 -14.79 5.31 4.73
C GLU A 63 -15.44 5.33 3.35
N ALA A 64 -16.68 5.80 3.22
CA ALA A 64 -17.33 5.91 1.91
C ALA A 64 -16.70 7.01 1.06
N VAL A 65 -16.30 8.13 1.67
CA VAL A 65 -15.53 9.19 1.01
C VAL A 65 -14.14 8.67 0.63
N MET A 66 -13.48 7.96 1.54
CA MET A 66 -12.18 7.33 1.30
C MET A 66 -12.26 6.34 0.13
N GLN A 67 -13.29 5.48 0.08
CA GLN A 67 -13.46 4.51 -1.01
C GLN A 67 -13.66 5.20 -2.37
N ARG A 68 -14.45 6.29 -2.43
CA ARG A 68 -14.61 7.05 -3.69
C ARG A 68 -13.29 7.66 -4.17
N ALA A 69 -12.47 8.17 -3.25
CA ALA A 69 -11.14 8.71 -3.59
C ALA A 69 -10.18 7.57 -4.01
N ALA A 70 -10.19 6.44 -3.31
CA ALA A 70 -9.38 5.28 -3.64
C ALA A 70 -9.71 4.73 -5.04
N GLN A 71 -10.99 4.71 -5.41
CA GLN A 71 -11.44 4.22 -6.72
C GLN A 71 -10.86 5.03 -7.89
N GLN A 72 -10.52 6.31 -7.70
CA GLN A 72 -9.94 7.14 -8.75
C GLN A 72 -8.50 6.70 -9.14
N PHE A 73 -7.83 5.94 -8.30
CA PHE A 73 -6.51 5.38 -8.59
C PHE A 73 -6.55 4.09 -9.42
N VAL A 74 -7.72 3.44 -9.50
CA VAL A 74 -7.86 2.16 -10.21
C VAL A 74 -7.73 2.37 -11.71
N GLY A 75 -6.96 1.50 -12.37
CA GLY A 75 -6.66 1.60 -13.78
C GLY A 75 -5.19 1.89 -14.07
N THR A 76 -4.88 2.21 -15.32
CA THR A 76 -3.53 2.56 -15.77
C THR A 76 -3.37 4.07 -15.84
N HIS A 77 -2.49 4.61 -15.00
CA HIS A 77 -2.25 6.05 -14.89
C HIS A 77 -0.75 6.35 -14.77
N ASP A 78 -0.39 7.61 -14.98
CA ASP A 78 0.90 8.15 -14.56
C ASP A 78 0.82 8.52 -13.06
N PHE A 79 1.61 7.82 -12.24
CA PHE A 79 1.63 8.01 -10.78
C PHE A 79 2.71 8.99 -10.31
N ALA A 80 3.20 9.88 -11.18
CA ALA A 80 4.19 10.89 -10.82
C ALA A 80 3.74 11.77 -9.64
N ALA A 81 2.43 12.10 -9.56
CA ALA A 81 1.84 12.92 -8.49
C ALA A 81 1.89 12.26 -7.10
N VAL A 82 2.01 10.95 -7.01
CA VAL A 82 1.98 10.21 -5.74
C VAL A 82 3.24 9.38 -5.51
N ARG A 83 4.40 9.89 -5.93
CA ARG A 83 5.69 9.29 -5.63
C ARG A 83 6.62 10.27 -4.91
N SER A 84 7.63 9.74 -4.20
CA SER A 84 8.78 10.52 -3.77
C SER A 84 9.84 10.53 -4.87
N VAL A 85 10.49 11.67 -5.06
CA VAL A 85 11.65 11.81 -5.96
C VAL A 85 12.88 11.30 -5.21
N GLY A 86 13.69 10.46 -5.83
CA GLY A 86 14.90 9.91 -5.19
C GLY A 86 15.51 8.72 -5.93
N THR A 87 14.76 8.10 -6.82
CA THR A 87 15.24 7.03 -7.71
C THR A 87 14.84 7.33 -9.16
N GLU A 88 15.79 7.20 -10.08
CA GLU A 88 15.47 7.18 -11.50
C GLU A 88 14.64 5.94 -11.82
N VAL A 89 13.54 6.14 -12.53
CA VAL A 89 12.68 5.07 -13.01
C VAL A 89 12.45 5.26 -14.51
N LYS A 90 12.40 4.16 -15.25
CA LYS A 90 12.16 4.20 -16.70
C LYS A 90 10.76 4.73 -17.05
N SER A 91 9.78 4.53 -16.17
CA SER A 91 8.39 4.98 -16.34
C SER A 91 7.72 5.15 -14.99
N THR A 92 6.86 6.16 -14.89
CA THR A 92 5.98 6.41 -13.74
C THR A 92 4.58 5.82 -13.92
N VAL A 93 4.30 5.26 -15.11
CA VAL A 93 3.02 4.59 -15.40
C VAL A 93 2.94 3.25 -14.67
N ARG A 94 1.82 3.03 -13.98
CA ARG A 94 1.50 1.77 -13.29
C ARG A 94 0.04 1.42 -13.55
N THR A 95 -0.31 0.15 -13.33
CA THR A 95 -1.69 -0.32 -13.35
C THR A 95 -2.08 -0.76 -11.95
N VAL A 96 -3.03 -0.06 -11.36
CA VAL A 96 -3.68 -0.44 -10.10
C VAL A 96 -4.90 -1.29 -10.43
N TYR A 97 -4.93 -2.52 -9.93
CA TYR A 97 -6.00 -3.49 -10.23
C TYR A 97 -7.21 -3.30 -9.32
N HIS A 98 -6.97 -3.01 -8.05
CA HIS A 98 -8.00 -2.65 -7.07
C HIS A 98 -7.41 -1.75 -5.97
N TYR A 99 -8.28 -0.97 -5.35
CA TYR A 99 -7.98 -0.20 -4.14
C TYR A 99 -9.24 -0.16 -3.27
N GLU A 100 -9.20 -0.87 -2.17
CA GLU A 100 -10.33 -1.11 -1.28
C GLU A 100 -10.09 -0.46 0.08
N VAL A 101 -11.16 0.09 0.66
CA VAL A 101 -11.16 0.68 1.99
C VAL A 101 -12.18 -0.05 2.83
N GLU A 102 -11.75 -0.63 3.92
CA GLU A 102 -12.60 -1.36 4.86
C GLU A 102 -12.39 -0.82 6.27
N ARG A 103 -13.48 -0.73 7.04
CA ARG A 103 -13.44 -0.37 8.45
C ARG A 103 -13.88 -1.54 9.30
N ASP A 104 -13.09 -1.85 10.32
CA ASP A 104 -13.44 -2.76 11.41
C ASP A 104 -13.23 -2.02 12.75
N GLY A 105 -14.32 -1.58 13.36
CA GLY A 105 -14.27 -0.74 14.56
C GLY A 105 -13.47 0.56 14.31
N ASP A 106 -12.42 0.75 15.10
CA ASP A 106 -11.50 1.89 15.01
C ASP A 106 -10.37 1.68 13.97
N LEU A 107 -10.27 0.50 13.38
CA LEU A 107 -9.23 0.21 12.40
C LEU A 107 -9.78 0.38 10.98
N ILE A 108 -9.07 1.17 10.16
CA ILE A 108 -9.32 1.30 8.72
C ILE A 108 -8.16 0.67 7.98
N SER A 109 -8.47 -0.23 7.06
CA SER A 109 -7.51 -0.83 6.12
C SER A 109 -7.70 -0.28 4.72
N LEU A 110 -6.59 0.14 4.09
CA LEU A 110 -6.53 0.54 2.69
C LEU A 110 -5.69 -0.49 1.95
N ARG A 111 -6.33 -1.36 1.17
CA ARG A 111 -5.69 -2.46 0.44
C ARG A 111 -5.58 -2.14 -1.04
N VAL A 112 -4.36 -2.02 -1.55
CA VAL A 112 -4.07 -1.64 -2.93
C VAL A 112 -3.21 -2.68 -3.62
N CYS A 113 -3.66 -3.15 -4.79
CA CYS A 113 -2.92 -4.10 -5.63
C CYS A 113 -2.56 -3.46 -6.98
N ALA A 114 -1.30 -3.61 -7.40
CA ALA A 114 -0.80 -3.05 -8.65
C ALA A 114 0.28 -3.96 -9.29
N ASN A 115 0.57 -3.72 -10.58
CA ASN A 115 1.70 -4.35 -11.29
C ASN A 115 3.07 -3.94 -10.75
N GLY A 116 3.13 -2.91 -9.91
CA GLY A 116 4.33 -2.39 -9.27
C GLY A 116 4.06 -1.05 -8.60
N PHE A 117 4.94 -0.65 -7.71
CA PHE A 117 4.84 0.61 -6.98
C PHE A 117 6.11 1.44 -7.16
N LEU A 118 5.94 2.75 -7.30
CA LEU A 118 7.01 3.72 -7.23
C LEU A 118 7.40 3.95 -5.76
N TYR A 119 8.53 4.60 -5.55
CA TYR A 119 9.01 4.89 -4.20
C TYR A 119 7.98 5.72 -3.42
N ASN A 120 7.58 5.21 -2.25
CA ASN A 120 6.53 5.75 -1.38
C ASN A 120 5.13 5.87 -2.01
N MET A 121 4.86 5.30 -3.18
CA MET A 121 3.59 5.45 -3.90
C MET A 121 2.39 5.05 -3.04
N ALA A 122 2.37 3.85 -2.46
CA ALA A 122 1.24 3.38 -1.63
C ALA A 122 0.96 4.31 -0.45
N ARG A 123 2.01 4.83 0.20
CA ARG A 123 1.87 5.78 1.32
C ARG A 123 1.35 7.15 0.88
N ALA A 124 1.76 7.65 -0.28
CA ALA A 124 1.26 8.92 -0.83
C ALA A 124 -0.19 8.78 -1.32
N MET A 125 -0.56 7.62 -1.88
CA MET A 125 -1.95 7.30 -2.23
C MET A 125 -2.83 7.30 -0.97
N ALA A 126 -2.40 6.62 0.11
CA ALA A 126 -3.13 6.61 1.38
C ALA A 126 -3.31 8.03 1.96
N GLY A 127 -2.26 8.87 1.92
CA GLY A 127 -2.37 10.26 2.36
C GLY A 127 -3.31 11.10 1.51
N THR A 128 -3.38 10.83 0.21
CA THR A 128 -4.30 11.53 -0.71
C THR A 128 -5.75 11.13 -0.44
N VAL A 129 -6.01 9.84 -0.18
CA VAL A 129 -7.33 9.33 0.23
C VAL A 129 -7.78 9.99 1.56
N VAL A 130 -6.88 10.08 2.54
CA VAL A 130 -7.18 10.74 3.82
C VAL A 130 -7.46 12.23 3.62
N TYR A 131 -6.74 12.94 2.75
CA TYR A 131 -6.99 14.35 2.46
C TYR A 131 -8.38 14.57 1.84
N ALA A 132 -8.84 13.69 0.95
CA ALA A 132 -10.21 13.72 0.45
C ALA A 132 -11.23 13.53 1.58
N ALA A 133 -10.99 12.57 2.48
CA ALA A 133 -11.85 12.35 3.65
C ALA A 133 -11.85 13.51 4.66
N GLU A 134 -10.76 14.29 4.72
CA GLU A 134 -10.71 15.56 5.48
C GLU A 134 -11.42 16.73 4.80
N GLY A 135 -11.93 16.54 3.58
CA GLY A 135 -12.57 17.60 2.80
C GLY A 135 -11.59 18.65 2.23
N LYS A 136 -10.31 18.31 2.07
CA LYS A 136 -9.32 19.20 1.43
C LYS A 136 -9.63 19.41 -0.05
N PHE A 137 -10.19 18.39 -0.68
CA PHE A 137 -10.71 18.39 -2.03
C PHE A 137 -11.77 17.27 -2.18
N PRO A 138 -12.66 17.34 -3.18
CA PRO A 138 -13.63 16.27 -3.43
C PRO A 138 -12.90 14.99 -3.88
N PRO A 139 -13.43 13.78 -3.57
CA PRO A 139 -12.81 12.50 -3.96
C PRO A 139 -12.46 12.40 -5.45
N GLU A 140 -13.29 12.96 -6.30
CA GLU A 140 -13.15 12.96 -7.77
C GLU A 140 -11.95 13.77 -8.27
N GLU A 141 -11.45 14.73 -7.45
CA GLU A 141 -10.26 15.54 -7.78
C GLU A 141 -8.98 14.70 -7.87
N VAL A 142 -8.95 13.51 -7.27
CA VAL A 142 -7.81 12.60 -7.38
C VAL A 142 -7.48 12.27 -8.84
N ALA A 143 -8.48 12.13 -9.71
CA ALA A 143 -8.27 11.89 -11.14
C ALA A 143 -7.52 13.08 -11.80
N ASN A 144 -7.88 14.32 -11.46
CA ASN A 144 -7.19 15.51 -11.96
C ASN A 144 -5.77 15.64 -11.39
N ILE A 145 -5.57 15.29 -10.11
CA ILE A 145 -4.25 15.26 -9.48
C ILE A 145 -3.32 14.30 -10.23
N LEU A 146 -3.80 13.10 -10.58
CA LEU A 146 -3.03 12.14 -11.37
C LEU A 146 -2.74 12.67 -12.78
N ALA A 147 -3.75 13.20 -13.48
CA ALA A 147 -3.62 13.71 -14.83
C ALA A 147 -2.62 14.88 -14.93
N ASN A 148 -2.58 15.75 -13.93
CA ASN A 148 -1.69 16.90 -13.88
C ASN A 148 -0.26 16.55 -13.42
N GLY A 149 -0.06 15.41 -12.77
CA GLY A 149 1.24 14.97 -12.26
C GLY A 149 1.83 15.84 -11.13
N ASP A 150 1.03 16.74 -10.54
CA ASP A 150 1.52 17.66 -9.49
C ASP A 150 1.53 16.98 -8.12
N ARG A 151 2.74 16.71 -7.62
CA ARG A 151 2.95 16.13 -6.28
C ARG A 151 2.42 17.04 -5.16
N LYS A 152 2.37 18.35 -5.35
CA LYS A 152 1.92 19.31 -4.32
C LYS A 152 0.40 19.31 -4.16
N ALA A 153 -0.33 18.94 -5.20
CA ALA A 153 -1.79 18.80 -5.16
C ALA A 153 -2.23 17.50 -4.44
N ALA A 154 -1.38 16.47 -4.43
CA ALA A 154 -1.65 15.21 -3.74
C ALA A 154 -1.45 15.32 -2.22
N GLY A 155 -1.99 14.36 -1.48
CA GLY A 155 -1.81 14.23 -0.04
C GLY A 155 -0.36 13.90 0.37
N PRO A 156 -0.03 13.99 1.66
CA PRO A 156 1.30 13.73 2.16
C PRO A 156 1.68 12.25 2.04
N THR A 157 2.98 11.98 2.11
CA THR A 157 3.46 10.62 2.35
C THR A 157 3.26 10.29 3.83
N VAL A 158 2.28 9.45 4.13
CA VAL A 158 1.92 9.08 5.51
C VAL A 158 3.00 8.24 6.21
N PRO A 159 3.00 8.13 7.56
CA PRO A 159 4.02 7.40 8.32
C PRO A 159 4.21 5.95 7.85
N PRO A 160 5.43 5.38 7.94
CA PRO A 160 5.69 4.02 7.43
C PRO A 160 5.09 2.91 8.28
N GLY A 161 4.88 3.14 9.58
CA GLY A 161 4.50 2.10 10.53
C GLY A 161 3.16 1.40 10.28
N GLY A 162 2.30 1.99 9.42
CA GLY A 162 1.03 1.35 9.01
C GLY A 162 1.11 0.57 7.71
N LEU A 163 2.25 0.53 7.02
CA LEU A 163 2.37 -0.11 5.70
C LEU A 163 2.84 -1.56 5.80
N TYR A 164 2.10 -2.46 5.17
CA TYR A 164 2.40 -3.89 5.06
C TYR A 164 2.40 -4.31 3.59
N MET A 165 3.39 -5.10 3.18
CA MET A 165 3.32 -5.85 1.94
C MET A 165 2.58 -7.15 2.24
N THR A 166 1.32 -7.25 1.83
CA THR A 166 0.42 -8.34 2.21
C THR A 166 0.45 -9.49 1.25
N GLN A 167 0.74 -9.23 -0.04
CA GLN A 167 0.78 -10.30 -1.02
C GLN A 167 1.70 -10.00 -2.21
N LEU A 168 2.32 -11.04 -2.75
CA LEU A 168 3.12 -11.04 -3.98
C LEU A 168 2.63 -12.15 -4.90
N TRP A 169 2.60 -11.89 -6.21
CA TRP A 169 2.28 -12.89 -7.23
C TRP A 169 3.42 -13.03 -8.22
N TYR A 170 3.71 -14.25 -8.59
CA TYR A 170 4.73 -14.62 -9.56
C TYR A 170 4.09 -15.34 -10.76
N ASP A 171 4.72 -15.24 -11.95
CA ASP A 171 4.13 -15.70 -13.21
C ASP A 171 4.15 -17.24 -13.36
N ASP A 172 4.85 -17.96 -12.48
CA ASP A 172 5.03 -19.39 -12.52
C ASP A 172 3.79 -20.21 -12.06
N GLY A 173 2.61 -19.59 -12.10
CA GLY A 173 1.31 -20.24 -11.96
C GLY A 173 0.94 -20.78 -10.59
N GLU A 174 1.87 -20.93 -9.64
CA GLU A 174 1.61 -21.60 -8.35
C GLU A 174 2.21 -20.95 -7.10
N ALA A 175 3.01 -19.90 -7.21
CA ALA A 175 3.61 -19.27 -6.03
C ALA A 175 2.77 -18.11 -5.48
N VAL A 176 1.64 -18.43 -4.86
CA VAL A 176 0.89 -17.48 -4.04
C VAL A 176 1.39 -17.60 -2.60
N PHE A 177 2.19 -16.65 -2.14
CA PHE A 177 2.54 -16.58 -0.73
C PHE A 177 1.42 -15.80 -0.02
N HIS A 178 0.57 -16.50 0.71
CA HIS A 178 -0.32 -15.88 1.67
C HIS A 178 0.50 -15.61 2.94
N VAL A 179 0.62 -14.36 3.32
CA VAL A 179 0.98 -13.99 4.69
C VAL A 179 -0.33 -14.04 5.48
N GLY A 180 -0.54 -15.13 6.22
CA GLY A 180 -1.65 -15.28 7.16
C GLY A 180 -1.42 -14.46 8.42
#